data_883c407f3c9c08a11855f5bcd69e065c
#
_entry.id   883c407f3c9c08a11855f5bcd69e065c
#
_cell.length_a   1.000
_cell.length_b   1.000
_cell.length_c   1.000
_cell.angle_alpha   90.00
_cell.angle_beta   90.00
_cell.angle_gamma   90.00
#
_symmetry.space_group_name_H-M   'P 1'
#
loop_
_entity.id
_entity.type
_entity.pdbx_description
1 polymer ?
#
loop_
_entity_poly.entity_id
_entity_poly.type
_entity_poly.pdbx_seq_one_letter_code
_entity_poly.pdbx_strand_id
1 'polypeptide(L)'
;MEGEVPAVKDVNLSVEPGEFIAILGHNGSGKSTLAKHFNALLLPSEGCIVVDGMDTADENHTWDVRSTAGMVFQNPDNQIIGQVVEEDVGFGPENLGVPTKEIWERVEESLKAVGMYEYRKYSPNKLSGGQKQRVSIAGVLAMHPKCIVLDEPTAMLDPNGRKDVIRAARALNDVENVTIILITHYMEEVIYADRVFVMDEGKVVM
;
A
#
# COMPACT_ATOMS: atom_id res chain seq x y z
N MET A 1 24.71 -22.81 16.02
CA MET A 1 23.65 -22.12 15.25
C MET A 1 23.98 -20.64 15.38
N GLU A 2 24.49 -20.04 14.33
CA GLU A 2 24.64 -18.57 14.24
C GLU A 2 23.23 -18.00 14.32
N GLY A 3 22.99 -17.12 15.31
CA GLY A 3 21.66 -16.58 15.53
C GLY A 3 21.22 -15.76 14.31
N GLU A 4 20.05 -16.09 13.76
CA GLU A 4 19.43 -15.28 12.70
C GLU A 4 19.24 -13.85 13.21
N VAL A 5 19.82 -12.88 12.50
CA VAL A 5 19.65 -11.47 12.84
C VAL A 5 18.23 -11.08 12.46
N PRO A 6 17.40 -10.60 13.40
CA PRO A 6 16.03 -10.20 13.08
C PRO A 6 16.03 -9.03 12.10
N ALA A 7 15.17 -9.13 11.06
CA ALA A 7 15.05 -8.10 10.04
C ALA A 7 14.38 -6.80 10.58
N VAL A 8 13.58 -6.93 11.63
CA VAL A 8 12.93 -5.82 12.36
C VAL A 8 13.05 -6.11 13.84
N LYS A 9 13.46 -5.11 14.64
CA LYS A 9 13.76 -5.28 16.07
C LYS A 9 13.40 -4.03 16.87
N ASP A 10 12.74 -4.24 18.01
CA ASP A 10 12.43 -3.18 18.98
C ASP A 10 11.70 -1.96 18.34
N VAL A 11 10.81 -2.21 17.36
CA VAL A 11 10.03 -1.16 16.72
C VAL A 11 8.74 -0.92 17.50
N ASN A 12 8.54 0.34 17.90
CA ASN A 12 7.30 0.82 18.51
C ASN A 12 6.84 2.06 17.74
N LEU A 13 5.70 1.98 17.07
CA LEU A 13 5.10 3.10 16.37
C LEU A 13 3.57 2.99 16.41
N SER A 14 2.91 4.13 16.28
CA SER A 14 1.47 4.21 16.09
C SER A 14 1.16 5.11 14.90
N VAL A 15 0.09 4.78 14.18
CA VAL A 15 -0.43 5.55 13.05
C VAL A 15 -1.90 5.84 13.33
N GLU A 16 -2.27 7.10 13.25
CA GLU A 16 -3.64 7.52 13.49
C GLU A 16 -4.49 7.44 12.21
N PRO A 17 -5.81 7.22 12.32
CA PRO A 17 -6.70 7.24 11.17
C PRO A 17 -6.61 8.55 10.38
N GLY A 18 -6.48 8.45 9.04
CA GLY A 18 -6.35 9.60 8.14
C GLY A 18 -4.97 10.23 8.10
N GLU A 19 -3.99 9.71 8.83
CA GLU A 19 -2.61 10.19 8.81
C GLU A 19 -1.87 9.71 7.55
N PHE A 20 -1.04 10.57 6.95
CA PHE A 20 -0.08 10.18 5.93
C PHE A 20 1.31 10.09 6.56
N ILE A 21 1.80 8.89 6.81
CA ILE A 21 3.16 8.70 7.32
C ILE A 21 4.11 8.20 6.25
N ALA A 22 5.40 8.52 6.40
CA ALA A 22 6.47 7.95 5.61
C ALA A 22 7.45 7.16 6.50
N ILE A 23 7.88 6.01 6.03
CA ILE A 23 8.95 5.21 6.63
C ILE A 23 10.14 5.25 5.68
N LEU A 24 11.15 6.03 6.06
CA LEU A 24 12.37 6.27 5.28
C LEU A 24 13.51 5.38 5.77
N GLY A 25 14.37 4.93 4.88
CA GLY A 25 15.60 4.21 5.23
C GLY A 25 16.30 3.66 3.99
N HIS A 26 17.55 3.25 4.14
CA HIS A 26 18.31 2.63 3.05
C HIS A 26 17.79 1.21 2.73
N ASN A 27 18.24 0.65 1.59
CA ASN A 27 17.90 -0.73 1.22
C ASN A 27 18.48 -1.70 2.26
N GLY A 28 17.63 -2.66 2.69
CA GLY A 28 18.01 -3.62 3.73
C GLY A 28 17.76 -3.14 5.17
N SER A 29 17.26 -1.94 5.41
CA SER A 29 16.97 -1.44 6.77
C SER A 29 15.74 -2.08 7.44
N GLY A 30 15.02 -2.99 6.75
CA GLY A 30 13.85 -3.70 7.32
C GLY A 30 12.48 -3.12 6.94
N LYS A 31 12.40 -2.03 6.18
CA LYS A 31 11.14 -1.32 5.82
C LYS A 31 10.09 -2.22 5.18
N SER A 32 10.44 -2.95 4.11
CA SER A 32 9.49 -3.84 3.43
C SER A 32 9.08 -5.04 4.29
N THR A 33 9.95 -5.47 5.22
CA THR A 33 9.58 -6.46 6.22
C THR A 33 8.55 -5.89 7.18
N LEU A 34 8.76 -4.68 7.69
CA LEU A 34 7.81 -3.99 8.55
C LEU A 34 6.49 -3.73 7.81
N ALA A 35 6.53 -3.29 6.53
CA ALA A 35 5.33 -3.09 5.70
C ALA A 35 4.45 -4.34 5.63
N LYS A 36 5.05 -5.51 5.44
CA LYS A 36 4.33 -6.79 5.34
C LYS A 36 3.67 -7.23 6.65
N HIS A 37 4.11 -6.71 7.78
CA HIS A 37 3.44 -6.96 9.05
C HIS A 37 2.14 -6.17 9.19
N PHE A 38 2.03 -4.96 8.59
CA PHE A 38 0.83 -4.14 8.71
C PHE A 38 -0.42 -4.74 8.05
N ASN A 39 -0.26 -5.68 7.11
CA ASN A 39 -1.39 -6.40 6.52
C ASN A 39 -1.33 -7.91 6.74
N ALA A 40 -0.65 -8.36 7.79
CA ALA A 40 -0.53 -9.77 8.18
C ALA A 40 -0.01 -10.69 7.04
N LEU A 41 0.85 -10.19 6.14
CA LEU A 41 1.63 -11.03 5.21
C LEU A 41 2.80 -11.70 5.94
N LEU A 42 3.34 -11.03 6.96
CA LEU A 42 4.28 -11.58 7.93
C LEU A 42 3.71 -11.38 9.33
N LEU A 43 3.93 -12.34 10.20
CA LEU A 43 3.55 -12.25 11.60
C LEU A 43 4.79 -11.95 12.45
N PRO A 44 4.66 -11.15 13.53
CA PRO A 44 5.78 -10.90 14.43
C PRO A 44 6.17 -12.17 15.17
N SER A 45 7.47 -12.43 15.31
CA SER A 45 7.98 -13.52 16.15
C SER A 45 7.92 -13.17 17.64
N GLU A 46 7.97 -11.89 17.97
CA GLU A 46 7.81 -11.34 19.32
C GLU A 46 7.10 -9.98 19.25
N GLY A 47 6.39 -9.61 20.32
CA GLY A 47 5.57 -8.41 20.36
C GLY A 47 4.22 -8.62 19.70
N CYS A 48 3.53 -7.52 19.35
CA CYS A 48 2.22 -7.56 18.68
C CYS A 48 2.08 -6.42 17.67
N ILE A 49 1.24 -6.64 16.67
CA ILE A 49 0.81 -5.60 15.73
C ILE A 49 -0.71 -5.60 15.70
N VAL A 50 -1.28 -4.44 15.96
CA VAL A 50 -2.72 -4.25 16.02
C VAL A 50 -3.14 -3.33 14.88
N VAL A 51 -4.10 -3.76 14.07
CA VAL A 51 -4.66 -3.00 12.94
C VAL A 51 -6.15 -2.84 13.20
N ASP A 52 -6.60 -1.60 13.38
CA ASP A 52 -8.01 -1.28 13.68
C ASP A 52 -8.61 -2.12 14.83
N GLY A 53 -7.83 -2.31 15.91
CA GLY A 53 -8.21 -3.10 17.08
C GLY A 53 -8.03 -4.63 16.93
N MET A 54 -7.59 -5.13 15.78
CA MET A 54 -7.38 -6.54 15.50
C MET A 54 -5.89 -6.89 15.63
N ASP A 55 -5.56 -7.91 16.43
CA ASP A 55 -4.20 -8.47 16.48
C ASP A 55 -3.92 -9.25 15.18
N THR A 56 -2.84 -8.92 14.49
CA THR A 56 -2.46 -9.58 13.24
C THR A 56 -2.05 -11.04 13.42
N ALA A 57 -1.70 -11.45 14.65
CA ALA A 57 -1.35 -12.83 14.99
C ALA A 57 -2.58 -13.74 15.17
N ASP A 58 -3.78 -13.17 15.32
CA ASP A 58 -5.02 -13.96 15.39
C ASP A 58 -5.48 -14.35 13.96
N GLU A 59 -5.38 -15.63 13.63
CA GLU A 59 -5.76 -16.16 12.33
C GLU A 59 -7.22 -15.87 11.96
N ASN A 60 -8.12 -15.71 12.94
CA ASN A 60 -9.53 -15.37 12.71
C ASN A 60 -9.69 -13.96 12.12
N HIS A 61 -8.74 -13.06 12.37
CA HIS A 61 -8.76 -11.68 11.89
C HIS A 61 -7.96 -11.48 10.59
N THR A 62 -7.26 -12.49 10.08
CA THR A 62 -6.36 -12.33 8.92
C THR A 62 -7.05 -11.70 7.72
N TRP A 63 -8.29 -12.11 7.43
CA TRP A 63 -9.05 -11.57 6.30
C TRP A 63 -9.47 -10.12 6.54
N ASP A 64 -9.94 -9.81 7.73
CA ASP A 64 -10.38 -8.47 8.11
C ASP A 64 -9.21 -7.48 8.15
N VAL A 65 -8.04 -7.90 8.65
CA VAL A 65 -6.80 -7.12 8.62
C VAL A 65 -6.39 -6.79 7.19
N ARG A 66 -6.41 -7.78 6.27
CA ARG A 66 -6.02 -7.59 4.87
C ARG A 66 -7.00 -6.72 4.08
N SER A 67 -8.28 -6.76 4.42
CA SER A 67 -9.26 -5.86 3.82
C SER A 67 -9.18 -4.44 4.39
N THR A 68 -8.78 -4.30 5.66
CA THR A 68 -8.62 -3.01 6.35
C THR A 68 -7.34 -2.30 5.93
N ALA A 69 -6.21 -3.02 5.84
CA ALA A 69 -4.90 -2.50 5.44
C ALA A 69 -4.47 -3.12 4.11
N GLY A 70 -4.86 -2.48 3.02
CA GLY A 70 -4.48 -2.92 1.68
C GLY A 70 -3.02 -2.62 1.37
N MET A 71 -2.37 -3.46 0.55
CA MET A 71 -0.95 -3.31 0.22
C MET A 71 -0.73 -3.14 -1.28
N VAL A 72 0.11 -2.17 -1.63
CA VAL A 72 0.62 -1.95 -2.98
C VAL A 72 2.11 -2.26 -2.99
N PHE A 73 2.52 -3.16 -3.88
CA PHE A 73 3.90 -3.64 -3.96
C PHE A 73 4.76 -2.76 -4.88
N GLN A 74 6.08 -2.87 -4.70
CA GLN A 74 7.09 -2.15 -5.47
C GLN A 74 6.96 -2.35 -6.98
N ASN A 75 6.71 -3.59 -7.43
CA ASN A 75 6.56 -3.92 -8.83
C ASN A 75 5.09 -4.19 -9.17
N PRO A 76 4.41 -3.29 -9.94
CA PRO A 76 3.02 -3.46 -10.32
C PRO A 76 2.78 -4.70 -11.22
N ASP A 77 3.78 -5.16 -11.97
CA ASP A 77 3.64 -6.36 -12.80
C ASP A 77 3.46 -7.65 -11.99
N ASN A 78 3.86 -7.63 -10.71
CA ASN A 78 3.62 -8.75 -9.79
C ASN A 78 2.24 -8.69 -9.11
N GLN A 79 1.53 -7.58 -9.24
CA GLN A 79 0.24 -7.32 -8.60
C GLN A 79 -0.91 -7.37 -9.59
N ILE A 80 -0.73 -6.77 -10.77
CA ILE A 80 -1.74 -6.73 -11.84
C ILE A 80 -1.83 -8.10 -12.50
N ILE A 81 -3.02 -8.70 -12.46
CA ILE A 81 -3.30 -10.05 -13.00
C ILE A 81 -4.34 -10.02 -14.12
N GLY A 82 -5.17 -8.97 -14.20
CA GLY A 82 -6.22 -8.79 -15.19
C GLY A 82 -5.68 -8.50 -16.59
N GLN A 83 -6.44 -8.88 -17.62
CA GLN A 83 -6.11 -8.53 -19.00
C GLN A 83 -6.63 -7.15 -19.40
N VAL A 84 -7.60 -6.62 -18.66
CA VAL A 84 -8.22 -5.31 -18.82
C VAL A 84 -8.16 -4.58 -17.48
N VAL A 85 -7.83 -3.28 -17.51
CA VAL A 85 -7.64 -2.47 -16.30
C VAL A 85 -8.84 -2.50 -15.36
N GLU A 86 -10.06 -2.32 -15.87
CA GLU A 86 -11.26 -2.32 -14.99
C GLU A 86 -11.55 -3.69 -14.37
N GLU A 87 -11.23 -4.78 -15.07
CA GLU A 87 -11.39 -6.14 -14.54
C GLU A 87 -10.38 -6.39 -13.41
N ASP A 88 -9.15 -5.92 -13.58
CA ASP A 88 -8.11 -6.02 -12.54
C ASP A 88 -8.50 -5.26 -11.27
N VAL A 89 -8.99 -4.03 -11.42
CA VAL A 89 -9.44 -3.19 -10.29
C VAL A 89 -10.67 -3.81 -9.61
N GLY A 90 -11.56 -4.47 -10.35
CA GLY A 90 -12.73 -5.16 -9.83
C GLY A 90 -12.44 -6.46 -9.07
N PHE A 91 -11.25 -7.05 -9.25
CA PHE A 91 -10.90 -8.35 -8.69
C PHE A 91 -10.90 -8.37 -7.15
N GLY A 92 -10.40 -7.30 -6.51
CA GLY A 92 -10.40 -7.18 -5.05
C GLY A 92 -11.82 -7.19 -4.45
N PRO A 93 -12.70 -6.28 -4.85
CA PRO A 93 -14.10 -6.26 -4.41
C PRO A 93 -14.87 -7.55 -4.72
N GLU A 94 -14.60 -8.20 -5.86
CA GLU A 94 -15.22 -9.49 -6.20
C GLU A 94 -14.85 -10.57 -5.16
N ASN A 95 -13.59 -10.67 -4.79
CA ASN A 95 -13.14 -11.60 -3.75
C ASN A 95 -13.71 -11.30 -2.36
N LEU A 96 -14.06 -10.04 -2.09
CA LEU A 96 -14.75 -9.63 -0.87
C LEU A 96 -16.27 -9.91 -0.91
N GLY A 97 -16.78 -10.45 -2.02
CA GLY A 97 -18.20 -10.77 -2.19
C GLY A 97 -19.10 -9.54 -2.38
N VAL A 98 -18.53 -8.42 -2.83
CA VAL A 98 -19.30 -7.20 -3.13
C VAL A 98 -20.26 -7.46 -4.30
N PRO A 99 -21.52 -6.98 -4.25
CA PRO A 99 -22.48 -7.15 -5.34
C PRO A 99 -21.95 -6.55 -6.66
N THR A 100 -22.16 -7.23 -7.79
CA THR A 100 -21.61 -6.85 -9.11
C THR A 100 -21.87 -5.39 -9.48
N LYS A 101 -23.08 -4.86 -9.19
CA LYS A 101 -23.40 -3.47 -9.49
C LYS A 101 -22.48 -2.51 -8.71
N GLU A 102 -22.29 -2.76 -7.45
CA GLU A 102 -21.45 -1.96 -6.56
C GLU A 102 -19.97 -2.09 -6.93
N ILE A 103 -19.51 -3.27 -7.41
CA ILE A 103 -18.14 -3.45 -7.91
C ILE A 103 -17.83 -2.42 -9.01
N TRP A 104 -18.71 -2.27 -9.99
CA TRP A 104 -18.47 -1.35 -11.10
C TRP A 104 -18.51 0.12 -10.68
N GLU A 105 -19.33 0.47 -9.68
CA GLU A 105 -19.35 1.81 -9.08
C GLU A 105 -18.00 2.09 -8.39
N ARG A 106 -17.50 1.17 -7.56
CA ARG A 106 -16.21 1.27 -6.87
C ARG A 106 -15.02 1.33 -7.85
N VAL A 107 -15.05 0.52 -8.92
CA VAL A 107 -14.04 0.52 -9.99
C VAL A 107 -13.96 1.88 -10.67
N GLU A 108 -15.12 2.46 -11.04
CA GLU A 108 -15.18 3.77 -11.67
C GLU A 108 -14.64 4.86 -10.76
N GLU A 109 -15.08 4.90 -9.50
CA GLU A 109 -14.63 5.87 -8.49
C GLU A 109 -13.13 5.77 -8.24
N SER A 110 -12.62 4.56 -8.00
CA SER A 110 -11.20 4.32 -7.74
C SER A 110 -10.32 4.70 -8.92
N LEU A 111 -10.71 4.37 -10.15
CA LEU A 111 -9.97 4.76 -11.35
C LEU A 111 -9.98 6.27 -11.58
N LYS A 112 -11.08 6.95 -11.26
CA LYS A 112 -11.16 8.42 -11.31
C LYS A 112 -10.24 9.06 -10.28
N ALA A 113 -10.25 8.54 -9.05
CA ALA A 113 -9.44 9.07 -7.95
C ALA A 113 -7.92 9.06 -8.26
N VAL A 114 -7.45 8.04 -8.99
CA VAL A 114 -6.03 7.95 -9.40
C VAL A 114 -5.77 8.48 -10.83
N GLY A 115 -6.77 9.08 -11.49
CA GLY A 115 -6.64 9.64 -12.85
C GLY A 115 -6.40 8.60 -13.94
N MET A 116 -6.98 7.39 -13.79
CA MET A 116 -6.81 6.28 -14.74
C MET A 116 -8.11 5.85 -15.46
N TYR A 117 -9.21 6.56 -15.25
CA TYR A 117 -10.52 6.17 -15.79
C TYR A 117 -10.56 6.02 -17.32
N GLU A 118 -9.87 6.90 -18.05
CA GLU A 118 -9.81 6.84 -19.52
C GLU A 118 -9.09 5.59 -20.04
N TYR A 119 -8.29 4.95 -19.19
CA TYR A 119 -7.54 3.73 -19.50
C TYR A 119 -8.27 2.44 -19.09
N ARG A 120 -9.49 2.52 -18.54
CA ARG A 120 -10.22 1.39 -17.96
C ARG A 120 -10.39 0.19 -18.90
N LYS A 121 -10.53 0.44 -20.20
CA LYS A 121 -10.64 -0.63 -21.24
C LYS A 121 -9.31 -1.05 -21.85
N TYR A 122 -8.21 -0.49 -21.40
CA TYR A 122 -6.89 -0.84 -21.93
C TYR A 122 -6.36 -2.14 -21.30
N SER A 123 -5.49 -2.81 -22.06
CA SER A 123 -4.66 -3.86 -21.46
C SER A 123 -3.56 -3.22 -20.61
N PRO A 124 -3.32 -3.71 -19.39
CA PRO A 124 -2.23 -3.22 -18.54
C PRO A 124 -0.85 -3.24 -19.21
N ASN A 125 -0.63 -4.16 -20.15
CA ASN A 125 0.63 -4.25 -20.90
C ASN A 125 0.92 -3.05 -21.80
N LYS A 126 -0.08 -2.19 -22.08
CA LYS A 126 0.04 -0.96 -22.87
C LYS A 126 0.30 0.28 -22.00
N LEU A 127 0.35 0.12 -20.68
CA LEU A 127 0.52 1.21 -19.72
C LEU A 127 1.99 1.40 -19.38
N SER A 128 2.37 2.66 -19.07
CA SER A 128 3.67 2.97 -18.47
C SER A 128 3.73 2.42 -17.04
N GLY A 129 4.94 2.29 -16.47
CA GLY A 129 5.13 1.83 -15.09
C GLY A 129 4.35 2.67 -14.07
N GLY A 130 4.38 4.01 -14.20
CA GLY A 130 3.60 4.90 -13.33
C GLY A 130 2.09 4.77 -13.49
N GLN A 131 1.61 4.48 -14.71
CA GLN A 131 0.20 4.17 -14.95
C GLN A 131 -0.21 2.84 -14.32
N LYS A 132 0.61 1.80 -14.47
CA LYS A 132 0.39 0.50 -13.83
C LYS A 132 0.35 0.64 -12.31
N GLN A 133 1.26 1.41 -11.71
CA GLN A 133 1.29 1.63 -10.27
C GLN A 133 0.01 2.32 -9.79
N ARG A 134 -0.49 3.31 -10.51
CA ARG A 134 -1.78 3.94 -10.19
C ARG A 134 -2.96 2.99 -10.35
N VAL A 135 -2.93 2.08 -11.32
CA VAL A 135 -3.94 1.01 -11.44
C VAL A 135 -3.88 0.08 -10.24
N SER A 136 -2.67 -0.34 -9.79
CA SER A 136 -2.51 -1.15 -8.58
C SER A 136 -3.07 -0.45 -7.32
N ILE A 137 -2.86 0.87 -7.20
CA ILE A 137 -3.46 1.68 -6.12
C ILE A 137 -4.99 1.68 -6.24
N ALA A 138 -5.56 1.85 -7.46
CA ALA A 138 -7.01 1.80 -7.68
C ALA A 138 -7.59 0.44 -7.29
N GLY A 139 -6.91 -0.67 -7.61
CA GLY A 139 -7.34 -2.03 -7.24
C GLY A 139 -7.43 -2.23 -5.73
N VAL A 140 -6.49 -1.65 -4.99
CA VAL A 140 -6.53 -1.66 -3.52
C VAL A 140 -7.62 -0.73 -3.00
N LEU A 141 -7.75 0.49 -3.56
CA LEU A 141 -8.76 1.47 -3.14
C LEU A 141 -10.19 0.96 -3.33
N ALA A 142 -10.46 0.21 -4.41
CA ALA A 142 -11.78 -0.36 -4.71
C ALA A 142 -12.30 -1.33 -3.63
N MET A 143 -11.40 -1.89 -2.80
CA MET A 143 -11.77 -2.67 -1.63
C MET A 143 -12.27 -1.83 -0.45
N HIS A 144 -12.21 -0.49 -0.53
CA HIS A 144 -12.52 0.47 0.53
C HIS A 144 -11.71 0.23 1.82
N PRO A 145 -10.37 0.13 1.75
CA PRO A 145 -9.55 -0.07 2.92
C PRO A 145 -9.51 1.20 3.79
N LYS A 146 -9.28 1.04 5.10
CA LYS A 146 -9.01 2.18 6.00
C LYS A 146 -7.58 2.70 5.88
N CYS A 147 -6.67 1.83 5.45
CA CYS A 147 -5.25 2.13 5.30
C CYS A 147 -4.70 1.53 4.00
N ILE A 148 -3.82 2.24 3.32
CA ILE A 148 -3.06 1.73 2.17
C ILE A 148 -1.58 1.80 2.50
N VAL A 149 -0.91 0.65 2.49
CA VAL A 149 0.53 0.51 2.64
C VAL A 149 1.17 0.49 1.25
N LEU A 150 2.03 1.46 0.96
CA LEU A 150 2.73 1.61 -0.32
C LEU A 150 4.19 1.20 -0.12
N ASP A 151 4.56 -0.02 -0.54
CA ASP A 151 5.92 -0.54 -0.39
C ASP A 151 6.80 -0.14 -1.59
N GLU A 152 7.57 0.93 -1.44
CA GLU A 152 8.44 1.53 -2.46
C GLU A 152 7.75 1.72 -3.83
N PRO A 153 6.56 2.35 -3.89
CA PRO A 153 5.71 2.36 -5.08
C PRO A 153 6.32 3.11 -6.27
N THR A 154 7.41 3.81 -6.06
CA THR A 154 8.04 4.69 -7.04
C THR A 154 9.43 4.21 -7.48
N ALA A 155 9.97 3.15 -6.87
CA ALA A 155 11.35 2.72 -7.07
C ALA A 155 11.71 2.38 -8.54
N MET A 156 10.72 1.93 -9.33
CA MET A 156 10.91 1.54 -10.73
C MET A 156 10.45 2.62 -11.73
N LEU A 157 10.17 3.84 -11.26
CA LEU A 157 9.57 4.89 -12.08
C LEU A 157 10.55 6.00 -12.42
N ASP A 158 10.32 6.64 -13.57
CA ASP A 158 10.95 7.88 -13.94
C ASP A 158 10.49 9.05 -13.03
N PRO A 159 11.18 10.19 -13.00
CA PRO A 159 10.84 11.28 -12.08
C PRO A 159 9.42 11.83 -12.20
N ASN A 160 8.82 11.81 -13.39
CA ASN A 160 7.45 12.27 -13.60
C ASN A 160 6.45 11.24 -13.05
N GLY A 161 6.65 9.95 -13.36
CA GLY A 161 5.85 8.87 -12.82
C GLY A 161 5.85 8.81 -11.29
N ARG A 162 7.01 9.08 -10.65
CA ARG A 162 7.10 9.19 -9.17
C ARG A 162 6.17 10.27 -8.63
N LYS A 163 6.28 11.49 -9.20
CA LYS A 163 5.42 12.62 -8.78
C LYS A 163 3.95 12.32 -8.93
N ASP A 164 3.57 11.67 -10.03
CA ASP A 164 2.16 11.34 -10.30
C ASP A 164 1.61 10.32 -9.28
N VAL A 165 2.41 9.29 -8.93
CA VAL A 165 2.02 8.28 -7.92
C VAL A 165 1.88 8.92 -6.53
N ILE A 166 2.87 9.72 -6.10
CA ILE A 166 2.82 10.37 -4.78
C ILE A 166 1.67 11.38 -4.70
N ARG A 167 1.40 12.15 -5.77
CA ARG A 167 0.25 13.06 -5.82
C ARG A 167 -1.08 12.30 -5.73
N ALA A 168 -1.20 11.16 -6.40
CA ALA A 168 -2.39 10.32 -6.30
C ALA A 168 -2.58 9.81 -4.87
N ALA A 169 -1.52 9.30 -4.23
CA ALA A 169 -1.58 8.86 -2.83
C ALA A 169 -1.97 10.01 -1.87
N ARG A 170 -1.40 11.22 -2.05
CA ARG A 170 -1.77 12.38 -1.23
C ARG A 170 -3.21 12.81 -1.47
N ALA A 171 -3.68 12.81 -2.71
CA ALA A 171 -5.07 13.13 -3.02
C ALA A 171 -6.07 12.15 -2.37
N LEU A 172 -5.75 10.85 -2.33
CA LEU A 172 -6.57 9.86 -1.63
C LEU A 172 -6.63 10.13 -0.12
N ASN A 173 -5.51 10.50 0.49
CA ASN A 173 -5.49 10.86 1.90
C ASN A 173 -6.31 12.14 2.16
N ASP A 174 -6.13 13.20 1.36
CA ASP A 174 -6.78 14.49 1.57
C ASP A 174 -8.30 14.45 1.30
N VAL A 175 -8.76 13.66 0.31
CA VAL A 175 -10.15 13.66 -0.16
C VAL A 175 -10.96 12.52 0.46
N GLU A 176 -10.38 11.31 0.48
CA GLU A 176 -11.06 10.10 0.94
C GLU A 176 -10.75 9.77 2.42
N ASN A 177 -9.87 10.57 3.05
CA ASN A 177 -9.41 10.35 4.44
C ASN A 177 -8.82 8.96 4.69
N VAL A 178 -8.25 8.33 3.65
CA VAL A 178 -7.57 7.04 3.76
C VAL A 178 -6.22 7.23 4.42
N THR A 179 -5.91 6.42 5.43
CA THR A 179 -4.57 6.40 6.04
C THR A 179 -3.54 5.90 5.03
N ILE A 180 -2.41 6.60 4.89
CA ILE A 180 -1.34 6.20 3.98
C ILE A 180 -0.06 5.90 4.76
N ILE A 181 0.52 4.73 4.51
CA ILE A 181 1.85 4.35 4.99
C ILE A 181 2.76 4.21 3.78
N LEU A 182 3.61 5.21 3.55
CA LEU A 182 4.55 5.25 2.44
C LEU A 182 5.92 4.71 2.88
N ILE A 183 6.34 3.60 2.30
CA ILE A 183 7.72 3.09 2.44
C ILE A 183 8.54 3.65 1.29
N THR A 184 9.64 4.33 1.59
CA THR A 184 10.50 4.90 0.55
C THR A 184 11.96 5.02 1.00
N HIS A 185 12.86 5.14 0.04
CA HIS A 185 14.26 5.55 0.26
C HIS A 185 14.57 6.93 -0.36
N TYR A 186 13.56 7.61 -0.93
CA TYR A 186 13.67 8.91 -1.55
C TYR A 186 13.26 10.03 -0.60
N MET A 187 14.21 10.93 -0.28
CA MET A 187 13.97 12.06 0.62
C MET A 187 12.93 13.05 0.06
N GLU A 188 12.86 13.20 -1.25
CA GLU A 188 11.89 14.09 -1.89
C GLU A 188 10.43 13.65 -1.74
N GLU A 189 10.18 12.40 -1.38
CA GLU A 189 8.83 11.87 -1.21
C GLU A 189 8.27 12.10 0.19
N VAL A 190 9.15 12.20 1.20
CA VAL A 190 8.70 12.36 2.60
C VAL A 190 8.12 13.73 2.90
N ILE A 191 8.30 14.72 2.03
CA ILE A 191 7.74 16.07 2.19
C ILE A 191 6.21 16.09 2.15
N TYR A 192 5.60 15.03 1.63
CA TYR A 192 4.13 14.89 1.58
C TYR A 192 3.55 14.25 2.83
N ALA A 193 4.38 13.70 3.72
CA ALA A 193 3.95 13.01 4.93
C ALA A 193 3.75 13.98 6.10
N ASP A 194 2.74 13.68 6.93
CA ASP A 194 2.48 14.40 8.18
C ASP A 194 3.53 14.04 9.26
N ARG A 195 4.01 12.77 9.22
CA ARG A 195 5.08 12.26 10.08
C ARG A 195 6.03 11.36 9.31
N VAL A 196 7.29 11.36 9.73
CA VAL A 196 8.34 10.54 9.12
C VAL A 196 9.01 9.69 10.20
N PHE A 197 9.12 8.39 9.95
CA PHE A 197 9.91 7.47 10.73
C PHE A 197 11.15 7.09 9.94
N VAL A 198 12.31 7.11 10.57
CA VAL A 198 13.57 6.68 9.93
C VAL A 198 13.95 5.30 10.45
N MET A 199 14.15 4.36 9.53
CA MET A 199 14.60 3.00 9.84
C MET A 199 16.06 2.80 9.47
N ASP A 200 16.80 2.21 10.39
CA ASP A 200 18.17 1.77 10.20
C ASP A 200 18.41 0.45 10.95
N GLU A 201 19.08 -0.52 10.31
CA GLU A 201 19.40 -1.83 10.89
C GLU A 201 18.23 -2.51 11.62
N GLY A 202 17.03 -2.46 11.04
CA GLY A 202 15.82 -3.09 11.59
C GLY A 202 15.13 -2.31 12.72
N LYS A 203 15.57 -1.10 13.05
CA LYS A 203 15.01 -0.26 14.11
C LYS A 203 14.49 1.06 13.59
N VAL A 204 13.52 1.63 14.29
CA VAL A 204 13.16 3.04 14.15
C VAL A 204 14.14 3.86 14.99
N VAL A 205 14.87 4.77 14.34
CA VAL A 205 15.91 5.60 14.97
C VAL A 205 15.48 7.07 15.13
N MET A 206 14.40 7.48 14.45
CA MET A 206 13.80 8.81 14.54
C MET A 206 12.30 8.72 14.20
#